data_0a16ffbbe87b6693a3ffa8358fe3daee
#
_entry.id   0a16ffbbe87b6693a3ffa8358fe3daee
#
_cell.length_a   1.000
_cell.length_b   1.000
_cell.length_c   1.000
_cell.angle_alpha   90.00
_cell.angle_beta   90.00
_cell.angle_gamma   90.00
#
_symmetry.space_group_name_H-M   'P 1'
#
loop_
_entity.id
_entity.type
_entity.pdbx_description
1 polymer ?
#
loop_
_entity_poly.entity_id
_entity_poly.type
_entity_poly.pdbx_seq_one_letter_code
_entity_poly.pdbx_strand_id
1 'polypeptide(L)'
;MESFKSKNSIFYLLAAFLNAFVDLGHKITIQNIVFKSFSGSELLILTQITNAMMLIGFVILFVPAGELNDKRDKLKNMRILALAAIFLTSMLTLFYALGMFWAAFFTTVLLGAQAALYSPAKFGYAKSMYGKGRLSNANALLQTVSIVSILLSTVFFSFAFEYLAIGQNPDELSKAMLPISISLIVFSIIEFVDMGCIRPI
;
A
#
# COMPACT_ATOMS: atom_id res chain seq x y z
N MET A 1 19.89 18.68 -9.43
CA MET A 1 18.41 18.81 -9.41
C MET A 1 17.86 18.07 -10.64
N GLU A 2 17.06 17.04 -10.40
CA GLU A 2 16.48 16.22 -11.45
C GLU A 2 15.32 16.93 -12.17
N SER A 3 15.15 16.60 -13.45
CA SER A 3 13.94 17.00 -14.19
C SER A 3 12.79 16.05 -13.85
N PHE A 4 11.56 16.54 -13.86
CA PHE A 4 10.37 15.68 -13.70
C PHE A 4 10.24 14.60 -14.78
N LYS A 5 10.94 14.76 -15.92
CA LYS A 5 10.98 13.80 -17.02
C LYS A 5 12.22 12.90 -16.99
N SER A 6 13.08 12.99 -15.98
CA SER A 6 14.24 12.11 -15.86
C SER A 6 13.81 10.67 -15.57
N LYS A 7 14.64 9.70 -15.94
CA LYS A 7 14.37 8.28 -15.63
C LYS A 7 14.21 8.04 -14.14
N ASN A 8 15.06 8.66 -13.31
CA ASN A 8 14.96 8.58 -11.85
C ASN A 8 13.59 9.08 -11.34
N SER A 9 13.09 10.19 -11.90
CA SER A 9 11.80 10.75 -11.55
C SER A 9 10.65 9.80 -11.92
N ILE A 10 10.71 9.18 -13.09
CA ILE A 10 9.67 8.24 -13.55
C ILE A 10 9.64 7.02 -12.63
N PHE A 11 10.76 6.38 -12.32
CA PHE A 11 10.81 5.24 -11.40
C PHE A 11 10.32 5.60 -10.01
N TYR A 12 10.69 6.79 -9.52
CA TYR A 12 10.24 7.26 -8.22
C TYR A 12 8.72 7.48 -8.15
N LEU A 13 8.12 8.09 -9.18
CA LEU A 13 6.69 8.30 -9.25
C LEU A 13 5.94 6.98 -9.46
N LEU A 14 6.48 6.06 -10.25
CA LEU A 14 5.89 4.74 -10.45
C LEU A 14 5.92 3.92 -9.15
N ALA A 15 7.02 3.94 -8.42
CA ALA A 15 7.07 3.28 -7.12
C ALA A 15 6.11 3.91 -6.11
N ALA A 16 5.96 5.24 -6.10
CA ALA A 16 4.96 5.92 -5.27
C ALA A 16 3.51 5.55 -5.64
N PHE A 17 3.26 5.34 -6.94
CA PHE A 17 1.98 4.86 -7.46
C PHE A 17 1.71 3.42 -6.99
N LEU A 18 2.67 2.51 -7.19
CA LEU A 18 2.52 1.09 -6.86
C LEU A 18 2.34 0.87 -5.35
N ASN A 19 3.07 1.62 -4.52
CA ASN A 19 2.90 1.56 -3.07
C ASN A 19 1.45 1.87 -2.67
N ALA A 20 0.90 3.01 -3.12
CA ALA A 20 -0.49 3.36 -2.83
C ALA A 20 -1.51 2.39 -3.45
N PHE A 21 -1.17 1.80 -4.61
CA PHE A 21 -2.02 0.83 -5.30
C PHE A 21 -2.16 -0.48 -4.51
N VAL A 22 -1.05 -0.99 -3.99
CA VAL A 22 -1.00 -2.22 -3.18
C VAL A 22 -1.71 -2.02 -1.84
N ASP A 23 -1.40 -0.92 -1.14
CA ASP A 23 -1.98 -0.64 0.18
C ASP A 23 -3.50 -0.57 0.12
N LEU A 24 -4.04 0.14 -0.87
CA LEU A 24 -5.48 0.25 -1.01
C LEU A 24 -6.11 -1.02 -1.57
N GLY A 25 -5.41 -1.72 -2.48
CA GLY A 25 -5.88 -2.98 -3.04
C GLY A 25 -6.16 -4.03 -1.96
N HIS A 26 -5.26 -4.17 -0.99
CA HIS A 26 -5.48 -5.02 0.16
C HIS A 26 -6.69 -4.55 1.00
N LYS A 27 -6.74 -3.25 1.34
CA LYS A 27 -7.82 -2.69 2.14
C LYS A 27 -9.20 -2.94 1.51
N ILE A 28 -9.34 -2.66 0.21
CA ILE A 28 -10.59 -2.87 -0.54
C ILE A 28 -10.98 -4.35 -0.54
N THR A 29 -10.03 -5.25 -0.72
CA THR A 29 -10.29 -6.70 -0.71
C THR A 29 -10.84 -7.15 0.65
N ILE A 30 -10.18 -6.78 1.76
CA ILE A 30 -10.65 -7.10 3.12
C ILE A 30 -12.02 -6.49 3.38
N GLN A 31 -12.23 -5.24 3.00
CA GLN A 31 -13.51 -4.56 3.20
C GLN A 31 -14.65 -5.25 2.44
N ASN A 32 -14.40 -5.70 1.23
CA ASN A 32 -15.39 -6.43 0.43
C ASN A 32 -15.66 -7.83 0.99
N ILE A 33 -14.66 -8.53 1.56
CA ILE A 33 -14.89 -9.78 2.29
C ILE A 33 -15.80 -9.52 3.48
N VAL A 34 -15.55 -8.47 4.26
CA VAL A 34 -16.40 -8.07 5.40
C VAL A 34 -17.83 -7.82 4.94
N PHE A 35 -18.02 -7.08 3.85
CA PHE A 35 -19.36 -6.79 3.30
C PHE A 35 -20.13 -8.04 2.87
N LYS A 36 -19.46 -9.07 2.36
CA LYS A 36 -20.13 -10.29 1.90
C LYS A 36 -20.25 -11.39 2.96
N SER A 37 -19.40 -11.36 3.99
CA SER A 37 -19.38 -12.43 5.02
C SER A 37 -20.14 -12.07 6.30
N PHE A 38 -20.40 -10.80 6.57
CA PHE A 38 -21.01 -10.35 7.81
C PHE A 38 -22.28 -9.53 7.55
N SER A 39 -23.18 -9.44 8.55
CA SER A 39 -24.44 -8.70 8.46
C SER A 39 -24.77 -7.98 9.77
N GLY A 40 -25.73 -7.06 9.72
CA GLY A 40 -26.23 -6.35 10.91
C GLY A 40 -25.15 -5.53 11.62
N SER A 41 -25.11 -5.63 12.95
CA SER A 41 -24.17 -4.88 13.78
C SER A 41 -22.71 -5.29 13.58
N GLU A 42 -22.44 -6.56 13.30
CA GLU A 42 -21.09 -7.06 13.06
C GLU A 42 -20.47 -6.42 11.81
N LEU A 43 -21.24 -6.34 10.72
CA LEU A 43 -20.82 -5.67 9.49
C LEU A 43 -20.43 -4.21 9.75
N LEU A 44 -21.25 -3.47 10.49
CA LEU A 44 -20.98 -2.07 10.81
C LEU A 44 -19.70 -1.91 11.63
N ILE A 45 -19.54 -2.73 12.68
CA ILE A 45 -18.36 -2.70 13.56
C ILE A 45 -17.10 -3.05 12.77
N LEU A 46 -17.08 -4.15 12.02
CA LEU A 46 -15.92 -4.61 11.27
C LEU A 46 -15.52 -3.63 10.15
N THR A 47 -16.50 -3.00 9.51
CA THR A 47 -16.23 -1.94 8.51
C THR A 47 -15.52 -0.75 9.15
N GLN A 48 -15.97 -0.30 10.32
CA GLN A 48 -15.32 0.81 11.03
C GLN A 48 -13.92 0.41 11.52
N ILE A 49 -13.76 -0.81 12.04
CA ILE A 49 -12.44 -1.32 12.44
C ILE A 49 -11.49 -1.40 11.24
N THR A 50 -11.93 -1.90 10.09
CA THR A 50 -11.12 -1.95 8.86
C THR A 50 -10.62 -0.57 8.46
N ASN A 51 -11.47 0.45 8.53
CA ASN A 51 -11.07 1.83 8.25
C ASN A 51 -10.09 2.37 9.30
N ALA A 52 -10.33 2.07 10.58
CA ALA A 52 -9.47 2.52 11.68
C ALA A 52 -8.09 1.85 11.67
N MET A 53 -7.99 0.58 11.28
CA MET A 53 -6.73 -0.17 11.29
C MET A 53 -5.62 0.49 10.48
N MET A 54 -5.91 1.01 9.29
CA MET A 54 -4.91 1.76 8.52
C MET A 54 -4.48 3.05 9.23
N LEU A 55 -5.44 3.77 9.83
CA LEU A 55 -5.17 5.03 10.53
C LEU A 55 -4.39 4.81 11.84
N ILE A 56 -4.60 3.70 12.53
CA ILE A 56 -3.87 3.35 13.76
C ILE A 56 -2.35 3.33 13.48
N GLY A 57 -1.92 2.70 12.39
CA GLY A 57 -0.52 2.69 11.98
C GLY A 57 0.06 4.11 11.83
N PHE A 58 -0.69 5.02 11.19
CA PHE A 58 -0.28 6.41 11.04
C PHE A 58 -0.22 7.16 12.38
N VAL A 59 -1.23 6.99 13.24
CA VAL A 59 -1.27 7.70 14.54
C VAL A 59 -0.13 7.26 15.45
N ILE A 60 0.11 5.94 15.57
CA ILE A 60 1.17 5.42 16.46
C ILE A 60 2.57 5.74 15.92
N LEU A 61 2.76 5.65 14.61
CA LEU A 61 4.08 5.79 13.99
C LEU A 61 4.39 7.18 13.46
N PHE A 62 3.49 8.16 13.61
CA PHE A 62 3.68 9.51 13.06
C PHE A 62 4.99 10.14 13.53
N VAL A 63 5.25 10.16 14.84
CA VAL A 63 6.48 10.72 15.42
C VAL A 63 7.69 9.83 15.12
N PRO A 64 7.69 8.52 15.43
CA PRO A 64 8.80 7.63 15.10
C PRO A 64 9.18 7.61 13.62
N ALA A 65 8.20 7.70 12.72
CA ALA A 65 8.43 7.73 11.28
C ALA A 65 9.19 8.99 10.84
N GLY A 66 8.83 10.16 11.41
CA GLY A 66 9.55 11.41 11.18
C GLY A 66 11.01 11.31 11.62
N GLU A 67 11.25 10.92 12.87
CA GLU A 67 12.60 10.78 13.42
C GLU A 67 13.48 9.78 12.66
N LEU A 68 12.91 8.63 12.27
CA LEU A 68 13.62 7.61 11.50
C LEU A 68 14.08 8.16 10.15
N ASN A 69 13.23 8.93 9.48
CA ASN A 69 13.50 9.48 8.17
C ASN A 69 14.44 10.70 8.20
N ASP A 70 14.52 11.42 9.32
CA ASP A 70 15.48 12.50 9.50
C ASP A 70 16.91 11.98 9.74
N LYS A 71 17.04 10.83 10.43
CA LYS A 71 18.31 10.21 10.79
C LYS A 71 18.90 9.28 9.73
N ARG A 72 18.10 8.81 8.77
CA ARG A 72 18.51 7.81 7.77
C ARG A 72 18.42 8.35 6.34
N ASP A 73 19.13 7.69 5.44
CA ASP A 73 18.97 7.90 4.00
C ASP A 73 17.55 7.51 3.57
N LYS A 74 16.85 8.48 2.98
CA LYS A 74 15.42 8.35 2.63
C LYS A 74 15.18 7.30 1.56
N LEU A 75 16.06 7.22 0.53
CA LEU A 75 15.96 6.23 -0.53
C LEU A 75 16.20 4.81 0.03
N LYS A 76 17.19 4.66 0.93
CA LYS A 76 17.46 3.38 1.60
C LYS A 76 16.26 2.95 2.45
N ASN A 77 15.64 3.88 3.19
CA ASN A 77 14.43 3.60 3.96
C ASN A 77 13.28 3.15 3.05
N MET A 78 13.03 3.84 1.94
CA MET A 78 11.99 3.44 0.99
C MET A 78 12.23 2.03 0.43
N ARG A 79 13.49 1.67 0.10
CA ARG A 79 13.85 0.31 -0.35
C ARG A 79 13.59 -0.76 0.70
N ILE A 80 13.94 -0.49 1.96
CA ILE A 80 13.67 -1.42 3.07
C ILE A 80 12.15 -1.61 3.25
N LEU A 81 11.38 -0.53 3.16
CA LEU A 81 9.93 -0.57 3.33
C LEU A 81 9.23 -1.24 2.14
N ALA A 82 9.74 -1.08 0.91
CA ALA A 82 9.27 -1.83 -0.26
C ALA A 82 9.56 -3.34 -0.11
N LEU A 83 10.72 -3.72 0.45
CA LEU A 83 11.01 -5.12 0.78
C LEU A 83 10.06 -5.65 1.88
N ALA A 84 9.76 -4.83 2.89
CA ALA A 84 8.78 -5.17 3.92
C ALA A 84 7.38 -5.37 3.32
N ALA A 85 6.99 -4.57 2.32
CA ALA A 85 5.72 -4.75 1.60
C ALA A 85 5.64 -6.11 0.88
N ILE A 86 6.73 -6.57 0.24
CA ILE A 86 6.80 -7.91 -0.36
C ILE A 86 6.60 -9.00 0.70
N PHE A 87 7.25 -8.87 1.85
CA PHE A 87 7.11 -9.83 2.94
C PHE A 87 5.67 -9.87 3.46
N LEU A 88 5.06 -8.70 3.71
CA LEU A 88 3.69 -8.59 4.23
C LEU A 88 2.65 -9.11 3.21
N THR A 89 2.80 -8.80 1.93
CA THR A 89 1.89 -9.31 0.88
C THR A 89 2.07 -10.81 0.65
N SER A 90 3.28 -11.35 0.83
CA SER A 90 3.53 -12.80 0.80
C SER A 90 2.88 -13.51 1.98
N MET A 91 2.99 -12.95 3.18
CA MET A 91 2.32 -13.45 4.39
C MET A 91 0.79 -13.40 4.23
N LEU A 92 0.27 -12.31 3.69
CA LEU A 92 -1.14 -12.15 3.36
C LEU A 92 -1.63 -13.23 2.39
N THR A 93 -0.85 -13.51 1.33
CA THR A 93 -1.16 -14.56 0.35
C THR A 93 -1.24 -15.94 1.01
N LEU A 94 -0.33 -16.24 1.95
CA LEU A 94 -0.39 -17.46 2.73
C LEU A 94 -1.68 -17.54 3.57
N PHE A 95 -2.09 -16.45 4.20
CA PHE A 95 -3.33 -16.41 4.99
C PHE A 95 -4.57 -16.62 4.12
N TYR A 96 -4.63 -16.04 2.93
CA TYR A 96 -5.71 -16.32 1.98
C TYR A 96 -5.70 -17.77 1.50
N ALA A 97 -4.53 -18.35 1.17
CA ALA A 97 -4.42 -19.74 0.77
C ALA A 97 -4.91 -20.71 1.86
N LEU A 98 -4.66 -20.39 3.13
CA LEU A 98 -5.12 -21.16 4.28
C LEU A 98 -6.58 -20.87 4.68
N GLY A 99 -7.23 -19.86 4.10
CA GLY A 99 -8.57 -19.41 4.47
C GLY A 99 -8.62 -18.70 5.83
N MET A 100 -7.50 -18.15 6.29
CA MET A 100 -7.37 -17.50 7.60
C MET A 100 -7.78 -16.02 7.51
N PHE A 101 -9.08 -15.75 7.38
CA PHE A 101 -9.61 -14.38 7.26
C PHE A 101 -9.09 -13.44 8.35
N TRP A 102 -9.16 -13.84 9.61
CA TRP A 102 -8.75 -12.98 10.73
C TRP A 102 -7.26 -12.61 10.71
N ALA A 103 -6.40 -13.55 10.29
CA ALA A 103 -4.98 -13.25 10.14
C ALA A 103 -4.75 -12.25 8.99
N ALA A 104 -5.43 -12.43 7.85
CA ALA A 104 -5.40 -11.47 6.74
C ALA A 104 -5.95 -10.10 7.17
N PHE A 105 -7.05 -10.07 7.93
CA PHE A 105 -7.66 -8.86 8.47
C PHE A 105 -6.69 -8.06 9.35
N PHE A 106 -6.04 -8.71 10.30
CA PHE A 106 -5.06 -8.03 11.17
C PHE A 106 -3.77 -7.63 10.45
N THR A 107 -3.42 -8.27 9.33
CA THR A 107 -2.29 -7.83 8.48
C THR A 107 -2.49 -6.41 7.93
N THR A 108 -3.73 -5.91 7.86
CA THR A 108 -4.05 -4.53 7.49
C THR A 108 -3.38 -3.51 8.42
N VAL A 109 -3.24 -3.80 9.70
CA VAL A 109 -2.51 -2.93 10.66
C VAL A 109 -1.04 -2.85 10.30
N LEU A 110 -0.41 -3.97 9.94
CA LEU A 110 1.01 -4.03 9.58
C LEU A 110 1.29 -3.29 8.28
N LEU A 111 0.41 -3.42 7.28
CA LEU A 111 0.50 -2.66 6.03
C LEU A 111 0.27 -1.16 6.28
N GLY A 112 -0.69 -0.79 7.14
CA GLY A 112 -0.86 0.60 7.58
C GLY A 112 0.37 1.16 8.28
N ALA A 113 1.05 0.37 9.11
CA ALA A 113 2.30 0.74 9.76
C ALA A 113 3.43 0.93 8.75
N GLN A 114 3.56 0.03 7.77
CA GLN A 114 4.52 0.16 6.68
C GLN A 114 4.29 1.44 5.86
N ALA A 115 3.03 1.73 5.49
CA ALA A 115 2.64 2.95 4.78
C ALA A 115 2.94 4.22 5.59
N ALA A 116 2.73 4.20 6.90
CA ALA A 116 3.03 5.31 7.80
C ALA A 116 4.54 5.62 7.86
N LEU A 117 5.40 4.60 7.82
CA LEU A 117 6.85 4.76 7.76
C LEU A 117 7.33 5.21 6.37
N TYR A 118 6.69 4.71 5.30
CA TYR A 118 7.05 5.01 3.91
C TYR A 118 6.72 6.46 3.53
N SER A 119 5.60 6.99 3.98
CA SER A 119 5.09 8.30 3.57
C SER A 119 6.07 9.46 3.84
N PRO A 120 6.65 9.63 5.04
CA PRO A 120 7.64 10.70 5.29
C PRO A 120 8.93 10.50 4.47
N ALA A 121 9.38 9.26 4.23
CA ALA A 121 10.53 8.98 3.39
C ALA A 121 10.29 9.43 1.95
N LYS A 122 9.11 9.11 1.40
CA LYS A 122 8.66 9.50 0.07
C LYS A 122 8.69 11.02 -0.10
N PHE A 123 7.98 11.77 0.72
CA PHE A 123 7.96 13.25 0.61
C PHE A 123 9.31 13.89 0.94
N GLY A 124 10.08 13.32 1.87
CA GLY A 124 11.44 13.79 2.18
C GLY A 124 12.43 13.59 1.04
N TYR A 125 12.34 12.48 0.29
CA TYR A 125 13.19 12.21 -0.87
C TYR A 125 12.89 13.16 -2.04
N ALA A 126 11.64 13.59 -2.23
CA ALA A 126 11.27 14.60 -3.21
C ALA A 126 12.08 15.89 -3.06
N LYS A 127 12.33 16.31 -1.82
CA LYS A 127 13.16 17.49 -1.54
C LYS A 127 14.61 17.31 -2.00
N SER A 128 15.17 16.13 -1.81
CA SER A 128 16.53 15.81 -2.27
C SER A 128 16.60 15.73 -3.80
N MET A 129 15.60 15.13 -4.43
CA MET A 129 15.57 14.93 -5.89
C MET A 129 15.34 16.22 -6.67
N TYR A 130 14.35 17.03 -6.29
CA TYR A 130 13.91 18.20 -7.07
C TYR A 130 14.43 19.54 -6.53
N GLY A 131 14.93 19.57 -5.29
CA GLY A 131 15.42 20.75 -4.61
C GLY A 131 14.31 21.64 -4.03
N LYS A 132 14.70 22.59 -3.16
CA LYS A 132 13.76 23.44 -2.43
C LYS A 132 12.84 24.28 -3.34
N GLY A 133 13.35 24.80 -4.45
CA GLY A 133 12.59 25.69 -5.34
C GLY A 133 11.46 25.00 -6.12
N ARG A 134 11.50 23.65 -6.24
CA ARG A 134 10.48 22.86 -6.94
C ARG A 134 9.69 21.93 -6.01
N LEU A 135 9.89 22.04 -4.70
CA LEU A 135 9.31 21.12 -3.72
C LEU A 135 7.78 21.15 -3.73
N SER A 136 7.17 22.33 -3.89
CA SER A 136 5.72 22.47 -3.98
C SER A 136 5.15 21.69 -5.16
N ASN A 137 5.74 21.83 -6.35
CA ASN A 137 5.31 21.13 -7.55
C ASN A 137 5.56 19.62 -7.43
N ALA A 138 6.67 19.21 -6.81
CA ALA A 138 6.98 17.80 -6.58
C ALA A 138 5.96 17.14 -5.63
N ASN A 139 5.61 17.81 -4.56
CA ASN A 139 4.60 17.34 -3.61
C ASN A 139 3.21 17.26 -4.26
N ALA A 140 2.83 18.27 -5.07
CA ALA A 140 1.59 18.27 -5.81
C ALA A 140 1.53 17.08 -6.79
N LEU A 141 2.63 16.81 -7.51
CA LEU A 141 2.73 15.67 -8.43
C LEU A 141 2.62 14.32 -7.70
N LEU A 142 3.35 14.15 -6.58
CA LEU A 142 3.26 12.96 -5.76
C LEU A 142 1.85 12.71 -5.23
N GLN A 143 1.19 13.77 -4.78
CA GLN A 143 -0.18 13.69 -4.28
C GLN A 143 -1.14 13.29 -5.41
N THR A 144 -1.00 13.90 -6.59
CA THR A 144 -1.81 13.56 -7.76
C THR A 144 -1.61 12.09 -8.15
N VAL A 145 -0.36 11.62 -8.23
CA VAL A 145 -0.04 10.21 -8.53
C VAL A 145 -0.66 9.27 -7.49
N SER A 146 -0.58 9.62 -6.20
CA SER A 146 -1.19 8.82 -5.14
C SER A 146 -2.71 8.78 -5.24
N ILE A 147 -3.38 9.91 -5.54
CA ILE A 147 -4.85 9.95 -5.71
C ILE A 147 -5.28 9.11 -6.92
N VAL A 148 -4.60 9.26 -8.06
CA VAL A 148 -4.89 8.46 -9.26
C VAL A 148 -4.70 6.97 -8.97
N SER A 149 -3.64 6.60 -8.26
CA SER A 149 -3.38 5.22 -7.83
C SER A 149 -4.51 4.68 -6.96
N ILE A 150 -4.97 5.45 -5.98
CA ILE A 150 -6.08 5.10 -5.08
C ILE A 150 -7.36 4.84 -5.88
N LEU A 151 -7.71 5.72 -6.81
CA LEU A 151 -8.91 5.56 -7.63
C LEU A 151 -8.82 4.31 -8.52
N LEU A 152 -7.69 4.13 -9.21
CA LEU A 152 -7.48 2.97 -10.08
C LEU A 152 -7.46 1.66 -9.28
N SER A 153 -6.82 1.64 -8.12
CA SER A 153 -6.79 0.49 -7.20
C SER A 153 -8.21 0.12 -6.75
N THR A 154 -9.01 1.11 -6.34
CA THR A 154 -10.39 0.89 -5.93
C THR A 154 -11.20 0.24 -7.05
N VAL A 155 -11.13 0.77 -8.25
CA VAL A 155 -11.85 0.21 -9.40
C VAL A 155 -11.35 -1.20 -9.72
N PHE A 156 -10.04 -1.37 -9.88
CA PHE A 156 -9.43 -2.65 -10.27
C PHE A 156 -9.74 -3.77 -9.28
N PHE A 157 -9.48 -3.55 -7.98
CA PHE A 157 -9.67 -4.58 -6.97
C PHE A 157 -11.12 -4.82 -6.61
N SER A 158 -12.02 -3.83 -6.76
CA SER A 158 -13.46 -4.06 -6.60
C SER A 158 -14.01 -4.95 -7.72
N PHE A 159 -13.67 -4.69 -8.97
CA PHE A 159 -14.09 -5.55 -10.08
C PHE A 159 -13.47 -6.95 -9.99
N ALA A 160 -12.17 -7.06 -9.68
CA ALA A 160 -11.51 -8.35 -9.48
C ALA A 160 -12.16 -9.15 -8.35
N PHE A 161 -12.50 -8.49 -7.25
CA PHE A 161 -13.19 -9.11 -6.12
C PHE A 161 -14.56 -9.64 -6.54
N GLU A 162 -15.40 -8.80 -7.15
CA GLU A 162 -16.75 -9.21 -7.56
C GLU A 162 -16.70 -10.41 -8.53
N TYR A 163 -15.78 -10.41 -9.49
CA TYR A 163 -15.59 -11.53 -10.41
C TYR A 163 -15.23 -12.83 -9.70
N LEU A 164 -14.30 -12.78 -8.74
CA LEU A 164 -13.84 -13.96 -8.00
C LEU A 164 -14.84 -14.43 -6.94
N ALA A 165 -15.71 -13.55 -6.47
CA ALA A 165 -16.71 -13.83 -5.45
C ALA A 165 -17.99 -14.50 -6.01
N ILE A 166 -18.13 -14.62 -7.33
CA ILE A 166 -19.30 -15.25 -7.95
C ILE A 166 -19.41 -16.72 -7.54
N GLY A 167 -20.53 -17.09 -6.93
CA GLY A 167 -20.80 -18.46 -6.51
C GLY A 167 -20.01 -18.95 -5.28
N GLN A 168 -19.26 -18.07 -4.62
CA GLN A 168 -18.50 -18.44 -3.41
C GLN A 168 -19.36 -18.33 -2.16
N ASN A 169 -19.18 -19.28 -1.25
CA ASN A 169 -19.73 -19.20 0.10
C ASN A 169 -18.90 -18.24 0.96
N PRO A 170 -19.51 -17.59 1.98
CA PRO A 170 -18.78 -16.69 2.88
C PRO A 170 -17.52 -17.30 3.51
N ASP A 171 -17.57 -18.58 3.88
CA ASP A 171 -16.45 -19.30 4.50
C ASP A 171 -15.27 -19.57 3.55
N GLU A 172 -15.54 -19.66 2.24
CA GLU A 172 -14.54 -19.93 1.21
C GLU A 172 -14.04 -18.65 0.52
N LEU A 173 -14.70 -17.52 0.78
CA LEU A 173 -14.43 -16.25 0.12
C LEU A 173 -12.98 -15.80 0.29
N SER A 174 -12.39 -16.00 1.47
CA SER A 174 -10.99 -15.69 1.72
C SER A 174 -10.04 -16.46 0.78
N LYS A 175 -10.29 -17.75 0.57
CA LYS A 175 -9.47 -18.57 -0.35
C LYS A 175 -9.67 -18.14 -1.81
N ALA A 176 -10.88 -17.76 -2.18
CA ALA A 176 -11.19 -17.27 -3.52
C ALA A 176 -10.43 -15.97 -3.87
N MET A 177 -9.96 -15.20 -2.88
CA MET A 177 -9.17 -13.98 -3.07
C MET A 177 -7.66 -14.24 -3.29
N LEU A 178 -7.23 -15.49 -3.36
CA LEU A 178 -5.83 -15.84 -3.62
C LEU A 178 -5.25 -15.18 -4.88
N PRO A 179 -5.93 -15.09 -6.05
CA PRO A 179 -5.40 -14.40 -7.22
C PRO A 179 -5.15 -12.91 -6.98
N ILE A 180 -6.00 -12.24 -6.20
CA ILE A 180 -5.80 -10.84 -5.82
C ILE A 180 -4.52 -10.70 -5.01
N SER A 181 -4.33 -11.54 -3.98
CA SER A 181 -3.13 -11.45 -3.13
C SER A 181 -1.84 -11.74 -3.90
N ILE A 182 -1.87 -12.66 -4.87
CA ILE A 182 -0.73 -12.89 -5.78
C ILE A 182 -0.43 -11.62 -6.60
N SER A 183 -1.47 -10.94 -7.10
CA SER A 183 -1.26 -9.69 -7.83
C SER A 183 -0.64 -8.60 -6.96
N LEU A 184 -1.00 -8.52 -5.66
CA LEU A 184 -0.38 -7.60 -4.71
C LEU A 184 1.12 -7.89 -4.53
N ILE A 185 1.53 -9.16 -4.45
CA ILE A 185 2.96 -9.53 -4.42
C ILE A 185 3.67 -9.04 -5.68
N VAL A 186 3.09 -9.30 -6.85
CA VAL A 186 3.69 -8.90 -8.13
C VAL A 186 3.89 -7.38 -8.17
N PHE A 187 2.90 -6.59 -7.79
CA PHE A 187 3.01 -5.13 -7.74
C PHE A 187 4.04 -4.66 -6.71
N SER A 188 4.14 -5.32 -5.54
CA SER A 188 5.16 -5.01 -4.54
C SER A 188 6.57 -5.33 -5.03
N ILE A 189 6.75 -6.41 -5.80
CA ILE A 189 8.04 -6.74 -6.43
C ILE A 189 8.42 -5.69 -7.47
N ILE A 190 7.47 -5.25 -8.32
CA ILE A 190 7.72 -4.20 -9.29
C ILE A 190 8.10 -2.89 -8.59
N GLU A 191 7.40 -2.51 -7.50
CA GLU A 191 7.75 -1.36 -6.68
C GLU A 191 9.20 -1.44 -6.17
N PHE A 192 9.60 -2.59 -5.65
CA PHE A 192 10.96 -2.80 -5.14
C PHE A 192 12.01 -2.70 -6.23
N VAL A 193 11.75 -3.26 -7.42
CA VAL A 193 12.63 -3.16 -8.58
C VAL A 193 12.77 -1.70 -9.05
N ASP A 194 11.67 -0.96 -9.13
CA ASP A 194 11.67 0.46 -9.47
C ASP A 194 12.51 1.28 -8.48
N MET A 195 12.39 0.98 -7.18
CA MET A 195 13.23 1.59 -6.14
C MET A 195 14.72 1.25 -6.32
N GLY A 196 15.03 0.05 -6.81
CA GLY A 196 16.39 -0.38 -7.16
C GLY A 196 16.99 0.42 -8.31
N CYS A 197 16.17 0.80 -9.30
CA CYS A 197 16.59 1.55 -10.49
C CYS A 197 16.88 3.04 -10.22
N ILE A 198 16.40 3.58 -9.09
CA ILE A 198 16.68 4.98 -8.71
C ILE A 198 18.13 5.11 -8.28
N ARG A 199 18.87 6.01 -8.92
CA ARG A 199 20.25 6.32 -8.54
C ARG A 199 20.27 7.23 -7.30
N PRO A 200 21.15 6.97 -6.32
CA PRO A 200 21.35 7.89 -5.19
C PRO A 200 21.76 9.28 -5.68
N ILE A 201 21.29 10.31 -5.01
CA ILE A 201 21.55 11.72 -5.30
C ILE A 201 22.41 12.30 -4.19
#